data_9f8315234bb54b1c7c39edeb3a87196d
#
_entry.id   9f8315234bb54b1c7c39edeb3a87196d
#
_cell.length_a   1.000
_cell.length_b   1.000
_cell.length_c   1.000
_cell.angle_alpha   90.00
_cell.angle_beta   90.00
_cell.angle_gamma   90.00
#
_symmetry.space_group_name_H-M   'P 1'
#
loop_
_entity.id
_entity.type
_entity.pdbx_description
1 polymer ?
#
loop_
_entity_poly.entity_id
_entity_poly.type
_entity_poly.pdbx_seq_one_letter_code
_entity_poly.pdbx_strand_id
1 'polypeptide(L)'
;MSALPALPRHDHDVPAWVSALLRQALEAGASDLHVEPQADGTLLRLRRHGVMGDWQRIPAAWAPRLAARIKVMAQLDLAERRLPQDGRLQDAASGIGNIRVATLPTVHGEKLCLRLGEPGDAPDLDRLGLSASARQALGQALQQPQGLILITGPTGAGKTTTLYACLAALDRHSRHIATVEDPVERLLPGINQTAVQPRIGLDFASVLRALLRQDPDVLMVGEIRDRETASMAVQAAETGHLVLTTLHAGSTVEALTRLRHLGIPDYQLADTVKLVMAQRLLRRLCARCRQPQAAMALQAVAETSAHGPCMAQGCSACRDGHDGRVGIYELLPMDAALAAAWCAGLDSSGLQARMREQGWPLLADEATRLWRRGEVSSDDILRVLGSRPAC
;
A
#
# COMPACT_ATOMS: atom_id res chain seq x y z
N MET A 1 22.24 -12.19 1.29
CA MET A 1 21.46 -12.47 0.05
C MET A 1 22.02 -13.73 -0.58
N SER A 2 21.20 -14.72 -0.87
CA SER A 2 21.63 -15.87 -1.68
C SER A 2 22.08 -15.37 -3.04
N ALA A 3 23.20 -15.93 -3.52
CA ALA A 3 23.67 -15.67 -4.89
C ALA A 3 22.58 -16.11 -5.88
N LEU A 4 22.45 -15.39 -7.02
CA LEU A 4 21.57 -15.83 -8.09
C LEU A 4 21.92 -17.25 -8.53
N PRO A 5 20.94 -18.04 -9.01
CA PRO A 5 21.25 -19.30 -9.64
C PRO A 5 22.23 -19.06 -10.79
N ALA A 6 23.17 -19.99 -10.97
CA ALA A 6 24.15 -19.89 -12.04
C ALA A 6 23.43 -19.64 -13.38
N LEU A 7 24.00 -18.75 -14.21
CA LEU A 7 23.44 -18.47 -15.53
C LEU A 7 23.35 -19.77 -16.36
N PRO A 8 22.22 -20.00 -17.05
CA PRO A 8 22.04 -21.20 -17.85
C PRO A 8 23.11 -21.32 -18.95
N ARG A 9 23.55 -22.53 -19.22
CA ARG A 9 24.48 -22.80 -20.31
C ARG A 9 23.78 -22.94 -21.66
N HIS A 10 22.50 -23.31 -21.63
CA HIS A 10 21.68 -23.56 -22.81
C HIS A 10 20.36 -22.83 -22.78
N ASP A 11 19.80 -22.50 -23.94
CA ASP A 11 18.55 -21.72 -24.03
C ASP A 11 17.33 -22.46 -23.44
N HIS A 12 17.32 -23.80 -23.47
CA HIS A 12 16.24 -24.59 -22.88
C HIS A 12 16.17 -24.50 -21.36
N ASP A 13 17.23 -24.06 -20.69
CA ASP A 13 17.26 -23.86 -19.24
C ASP A 13 16.74 -22.48 -18.80
N VAL A 14 16.60 -21.53 -19.74
CA VAL A 14 16.15 -20.15 -19.45
C VAL A 14 14.80 -20.13 -18.72
N PRO A 15 13.77 -20.92 -19.08
CA PRO A 15 12.50 -20.94 -18.36
C PRO A 15 12.65 -21.28 -16.87
N ALA A 16 13.40 -22.32 -16.56
CA ALA A 16 13.63 -22.75 -15.18
C ALA A 16 14.43 -21.70 -14.39
N TRP A 17 15.41 -21.07 -15.03
CA TRP A 17 16.23 -20.02 -14.42
C TRP A 17 15.40 -18.77 -14.10
N VAL A 18 14.52 -18.32 -15.01
CA VAL A 18 13.62 -17.20 -14.78
C VAL A 18 12.66 -17.49 -13.62
N SER A 19 12.08 -18.69 -13.57
CA SER A 19 11.23 -19.09 -12.45
C SER A 19 12.00 -19.11 -11.11
N ALA A 20 13.26 -19.56 -11.11
CA ALA A 20 14.12 -19.53 -9.93
C ALA A 20 14.47 -18.08 -9.52
N LEU A 21 14.75 -17.19 -10.49
CA LEU A 21 15.00 -15.77 -10.28
C LEU A 21 13.82 -15.09 -9.58
N LEU A 22 12.59 -15.34 -10.08
CA LEU A 22 11.37 -14.77 -9.51
C LEU A 22 11.11 -15.29 -8.10
N ARG A 23 11.29 -16.59 -7.85
CA ARG A 23 11.18 -17.19 -6.50
C ARG A 23 12.16 -16.56 -5.53
N GLN A 24 13.42 -16.43 -5.91
CA GLN A 24 14.43 -15.80 -5.05
C GLN A 24 14.12 -14.33 -4.75
N ALA A 25 13.57 -13.59 -5.72
CA ALA A 25 13.12 -12.22 -5.48
C ALA A 25 11.97 -12.16 -4.47
N LEU A 26 11.01 -13.09 -4.56
CA LEU A 26 9.91 -13.24 -3.60
C LEU A 26 10.41 -13.64 -2.21
N GLU A 27 11.29 -14.65 -2.12
CA GLU A 27 11.91 -15.10 -0.86
C GLU A 27 12.75 -13.98 -0.21
N ALA A 28 13.36 -13.11 -1.02
CA ALA A 28 14.05 -11.93 -0.54
C ALA A 28 13.11 -10.82 -0.02
N GLY A 29 11.78 -11.02 -0.09
CA GLY A 29 10.79 -10.04 0.33
C GLY A 29 10.74 -8.80 -0.58
N ALA A 30 11.05 -8.98 -1.87
CA ALA A 30 10.97 -7.88 -2.83
C ALA A 30 9.53 -7.61 -3.25
N SER A 31 9.14 -6.35 -3.32
CA SER A 31 7.87 -5.91 -3.92
C SER A 31 7.97 -5.76 -5.43
N ASP A 32 9.15 -5.39 -5.94
CA ASP A 32 9.38 -5.20 -7.37
C ASP A 32 10.78 -5.74 -7.76
N LEU A 33 10.85 -6.35 -8.94
CA LEU A 33 12.08 -6.70 -9.64
C LEU A 33 12.20 -5.83 -10.88
N HIS A 34 13.33 -5.17 -11.03
CA HIS A 34 13.67 -4.37 -12.21
C HIS A 34 14.80 -5.07 -12.97
N VAL A 35 14.62 -5.21 -14.27
CA VAL A 35 15.64 -5.67 -15.23
C VAL A 35 16.00 -4.45 -16.07
N GLU A 36 17.20 -3.92 -15.88
CA GLU A 36 17.63 -2.65 -16.47
C GLU A 36 18.83 -2.90 -17.40
N PRO A 37 18.62 -2.96 -18.73
CA PRO A 37 19.71 -2.98 -19.69
C PRO A 37 20.55 -1.71 -19.60
N GLN A 38 21.88 -1.85 -19.57
CA GLN A 38 22.86 -0.79 -19.52
C GLN A 38 23.96 -1.04 -20.54
N ALA A 39 24.84 -0.06 -20.79
CA ALA A 39 25.91 -0.17 -21.76
C ALA A 39 26.88 -1.33 -21.45
N ASP A 40 27.11 -1.62 -20.18
CA ASP A 40 28.10 -2.59 -19.68
C ASP A 40 27.50 -3.87 -19.13
N GLY A 41 26.18 -4.10 -19.34
CA GLY A 41 25.50 -5.29 -18.85
C GLY A 41 24.03 -5.08 -18.58
N THR A 42 23.42 -6.01 -17.88
CA THR A 42 22.04 -5.90 -17.41
C THR A 42 22.03 -5.86 -15.88
N LEU A 43 21.53 -4.79 -15.30
CA LEU A 43 21.43 -4.63 -13.87
C LEU A 43 20.08 -5.15 -13.38
N LEU A 44 20.10 -6.12 -12.46
CA LEU A 44 18.93 -6.58 -11.72
C LEU A 44 18.84 -5.81 -10.42
N ARG A 45 17.69 -5.21 -10.15
CA ARG A 45 17.45 -4.44 -8.92
C ARG A 45 16.18 -4.92 -8.25
N LEU A 46 16.18 -4.89 -6.93
CA LEU A 46 15.01 -5.22 -6.12
C LEU A 46 14.54 -4.00 -5.34
N ARG A 47 13.22 -3.80 -5.32
CA ARG A 47 12.62 -2.91 -4.34
C ARG A 47 12.22 -3.74 -3.12
N ARG A 48 12.76 -3.39 -1.96
CA ARG A 48 12.46 -4.04 -0.68
C ARG A 48 12.13 -2.97 0.36
N HIS A 49 11.04 -3.16 1.08
CA HIS A 49 10.58 -2.18 2.08
C HIS A 49 10.52 -0.74 1.54
N GLY A 50 10.10 -0.59 0.26
CA GLY A 50 10.00 0.70 -0.42
C GLY A 50 11.31 1.28 -0.95
N VAL A 51 12.47 0.66 -0.69
CA VAL A 51 13.79 1.14 -1.13
C VAL A 51 14.33 0.27 -2.25
N MET A 52 14.83 0.92 -3.31
CA MET A 52 15.51 0.27 -4.43
C MET A 52 16.94 -0.08 -4.04
N GLY A 53 17.41 -1.26 -4.45
CA GLY A 53 18.80 -1.67 -4.26
C GLY A 53 19.28 -2.57 -5.38
N ASP A 54 20.55 -2.46 -5.72
CA ASP A 54 21.17 -3.34 -6.71
C ASP A 54 21.23 -4.76 -6.17
N TRP A 55 20.81 -5.71 -6.99
CA TRP A 55 20.85 -7.12 -6.64
C TRP A 55 22.04 -7.81 -7.28
N GLN A 56 22.09 -7.82 -8.62
CA GLN A 56 23.19 -8.40 -9.36
C GLN A 56 23.28 -7.82 -10.78
N ARG A 57 24.48 -7.86 -11.34
CA ARG A 57 24.74 -7.55 -12.74
C ARG A 57 24.98 -8.85 -13.51
N ILE A 58 24.34 -8.96 -14.68
CA ILE A 58 24.48 -10.09 -15.60
C ILE A 58 24.92 -9.59 -16.97
N PRO A 59 25.50 -10.45 -17.84
CA PRO A 59 25.95 -10.04 -19.18
C PRO A 59 24.81 -9.43 -20.01
N ALA A 60 25.12 -8.43 -20.84
CA ALA A 60 24.13 -7.70 -21.66
C ALA A 60 23.30 -8.62 -22.58
N ALA A 61 23.89 -9.71 -23.08
CA ALA A 61 23.20 -10.70 -23.91
C ALA A 61 22.00 -11.37 -23.22
N TRP A 62 21.86 -11.24 -21.89
CA TRP A 62 20.74 -11.83 -21.14
C TRP A 62 19.50 -10.97 -21.13
N ALA A 63 19.60 -9.65 -21.33
CA ALA A 63 18.42 -8.77 -21.35
C ALA A 63 17.34 -9.20 -22.36
N PRO A 64 17.68 -9.47 -23.64
CA PRO A 64 16.69 -9.93 -24.62
C PRO A 64 16.08 -11.30 -24.29
N ARG A 65 16.87 -12.22 -23.72
CA ARG A 65 16.39 -13.56 -23.32
C ARG A 65 15.40 -13.49 -22.16
N LEU A 66 15.71 -12.66 -21.14
CA LEU A 66 14.81 -12.38 -20.02
C LEU A 66 13.52 -11.71 -20.51
N ALA A 67 13.64 -10.69 -21.34
CA ALA A 67 12.49 -9.97 -21.89
C ALA A 67 11.59 -10.95 -22.68
N ALA A 68 12.14 -11.73 -23.57
CA ALA A 68 11.38 -12.71 -24.35
C ALA A 68 10.65 -13.72 -23.46
N ARG A 69 11.34 -14.31 -22.47
CA ARG A 69 10.71 -15.28 -21.57
C ARG A 69 9.61 -14.67 -20.72
N ILE A 70 9.85 -13.50 -20.14
CA ILE A 70 8.87 -12.78 -19.31
C ILE A 70 7.67 -12.35 -20.15
N LYS A 71 7.88 -11.87 -21.39
CA LYS A 71 6.79 -11.55 -22.32
C LYS A 71 5.92 -12.76 -22.65
N VAL A 72 6.53 -13.93 -22.93
CA VAL A 72 5.77 -15.18 -23.13
C VAL A 72 4.91 -15.50 -21.91
N MET A 73 5.50 -15.46 -20.72
CA MET A 73 4.79 -15.77 -19.48
C MET A 73 3.66 -14.76 -19.17
N ALA A 74 3.83 -13.50 -19.59
CA ALA A 74 2.84 -12.42 -19.39
C ALA A 74 1.88 -12.25 -20.58
N GLN A 75 1.94 -13.12 -21.60
CA GLN A 75 1.13 -13.07 -22.83
C GLN A 75 1.25 -11.74 -23.59
N LEU A 76 2.48 -11.18 -23.62
CA LEU A 76 2.82 -9.95 -24.34
C LEU A 76 3.36 -10.27 -25.74
N ASP A 77 3.31 -9.29 -26.63
CA ASP A 77 3.85 -9.42 -27.99
C ASP A 77 5.39 -9.45 -27.97
N LEU A 78 5.96 -10.56 -28.46
CA LEU A 78 7.40 -10.76 -28.55
C LEU A 78 8.07 -9.93 -29.67
N ALA A 79 7.33 -9.67 -30.75
CA ALA A 79 7.85 -8.98 -31.92
C ALA A 79 7.89 -7.46 -31.69
N GLU A 80 6.94 -6.92 -30.93
CA GLU A 80 6.89 -5.51 -30.62
C GLU A 80 7.89 -5.16 -29.48
N ARG A 81 8.87 -4.35 -29.79
CA ARG A 81 9.94 -3.89 -28.87
C ARG A 81 10.09 -2.38 -28.81
N ARG A 82 9.28 -1.64 -29.57
CA ARG A 82 9.35 -0.18 -29.71
C ARG A 82 8.31 0.53 -28.88
N LEU A 83 7.27 -0.21 -28.42
CA LEU A 83 6.17 0.33 -27.63
C LEU A 83 6.16 -0.28 -26.23
N PRO A 84 5.76 0.47 -25.21
CA PRO A 84 5.51 -0.07 -23.88
C PRO A 84 4.40 -1.13 -23.93
N GLN A 85 4.53 -2.14 -23.09
CA GLN A 85 3.51 -3.17 -22.94
C GLN A 85 3.29 -3.48 -21.46
N ASP A 86 2.04 -3.74 -21.10
CA ASP A 86 1.63 -4.16 -19.77
C ASP A 86 0.90 -5.50 -19.82
N GLY A 87 1.23 -6.39 -18.90
CA GLY A 87 0.64 -7.70 -18.81
C GLY A 87 0.68 -8.30 -17.42
N ARG A 88 0.18 -9.52 -17.30
CA ARG A 88 0.16 -10.27 -16.04
C ARG A 88 0.72 -11.66 -16.25
N LEU A 89 1.59 -12.03 -15.34
CA LEU A 89 2.16 -13.35 -15.27
C LEU A 89 1.43 -14.12 -14.18
N GLN A 90 0.86 -15.26 -14.55
CA GLN A 90 0.26 -16.22 -13.64
C GLN A 90 0.96 -17.55 -13.85
N ASP A 91 1.70 -18.01 -12.86
CA ASP A 91 2.33 -19.32 -12.88
C ASP A 91 1.97 -20.08 -11.59
N ALA A 92 0.75 -20.62 -11.58
CA ALA A 92 0.25 -21.39 -10.46
C ALA A 92 1.09 -22.66 -10.18
N ALA A 93 1.74 -23.22 -11.21
CA ALA A 93 2.52 -24.44 -11.09
C ALA A 93 3.85 -24.22 -10.33
N SER A 94 4.42 -23.01 -10.41
CA SER A 94 5.66 -22.66 -9.70
C SER A 94 5.42 -21.95 -8.36
N GLY A 95 4.17 -21.81 -7.92
CA GLY A 95 3.82 -21.07 -6.72
C GLY A 95 4.05 -19.55 -6.83
N ILE A 96 4.28 -19.06 -8.04
CA ILE A 96 4.46 -17.65 -8.34
C ILE A 96 3.06 -17.05 -8.51
N GLY A 97 2.68 -16.18 -7.59
CA GLY A 97 1.40 -15.48 -7.60
C GLY A 97 1.23 -14.54 -8.79
N ASN A 98 0.20 -13.73 -8.76
CA ASN A 98 -0.12 -12.76 -9.81
C ASN A 98 0.96 -11.65 -9.86
N ILE A 99 1.85 -11.70 -10.85
CA ILE A 99 2.91 -10.71 -11.09
C ILE A 99 2.47 -9.79 -12.22
N ARG A 100 2.47 -8.47 -11.98
CA ARG A 100 2.31 -7.48 -13.03
C ARG A 100 3.64 -7.22 -13.70
N VAL A 101 3.63 -7.16 -15.02
CA VAL A 101 4.80 -6.93 -15.86
C VAL A 101 4.56 -5.69 -16.70
N ALA A 102 5.46 -4.73 -16.62
CA ALA A 102 5.52 -3.59 -17.53
C ALA A 102 6.85 -3.63 -18.28
N THR A 103 6.81 -3.41 -19.59
CA THR A 103 7.99 -3.28 -20.44
C THR A 103 8.09 -1.86 -20.99
N LEU A 104 9.30 -1.35 -21.10
CA LEU A 104 9.56 -0.02 -21.62
C LEU A 104 10.82 -0.06 -22.51
N PRO A 105 10.74 0.39 -23.80
CA PRO A 105 11.92 0.57 -24.64
C PRO A 105 12.87 1.59 -24.03
N THR A 106 14.16 1.27 -23.96
CA THR A 106 15.22 2.17 -23.54
C THR A 106 16.37 2.16 -24.55
N VAL A 107 17.34 3.06 -24.41
CA VAL A 107 18.49 3.17 -25.31
C VAL A 107 19.29 1.84 -25.39
N HIS A 108 19.35 1.07 -24.31
CA HIS A 108 20.13 -0.16 -24.21
C HIS A 108 19.30 -1.43 -24.33
N GLY A 109 18.01 -1.33 -24.65
CA GLY A 109 17.09 -2.47 -24.77
C GLY A 109 15.81 -2.30 -23.96
N GLU A 110 14.98 -3.32 -23.86
CA GLU A 110 13.73 -3.27 -23.10
C GLU A 110 14.02 -3.39 -21.61
N LYS A 111 13.67 -2.35 -20.83
CA LYS A 111 13.58 -2.40 -19.39
C LYS A 111 12.32 -3.14 -18.99
N LEU A 112 12.42 -4.02 -17.98
CA LEU A 112 11.27 -4.69 -17.38
C LEU A 112 11.10 -4.24 -15.93
N CYS A 113 9.85 -4.03 -15.54
CA CYS A 113 9.44 -3.85 -14.16
C CYS A 113 8.41 -4.93 -13.82
N LEU A 114 8.73 -5.79 -12.86
CA LEU A 114 7.86 -6.84 -12.38
C LEU A 114 7.43 -6.51 -10.97
N ARG A 115 6.13 -6.21 -10.77
CA ARG A 115 5.56 -6.07 -9.44
C ARG A 115 5.18 -7.44 -8.93
N LEU A 116 5.93 -7.90 -7.96
CA LEU A 116 5.75 -9.19 -7.32
C LEU A 116 4.58 -9.07 -6.33
N GLY A 117 3.54 -9.89 -6.49
CA GLY A 117 2.44 -9.93 -5.53
C GLY A 117 2.94 -10.39 -4.15
N GLU A 118 2.36 -9.86 -3.09
CA GLU A 118 2.67 -10.37 -1.75
C GLU A 118 2.04 -11.77 -1.60
N PRO A 119 2.83 -12.81 -1.29
CA PRO A 119 2.29 -14.13 -1.01
C PRO A 119 1.60 -14.15 0.36
N GLY A 120 0.57 -14.98 0.52
CA GLY A 120 -0.08 -15.22 1.80
C GLY A 120 -1.56 -14.86 1.84
N ASP A 121 -2.21 -15.15 2.97
CA ASP A 121 -3.62 -14.88 3.24
C ASP A 121 -3.91 -13.37 3.35
N ALA A 122 -5.20 -13.01 3.24
CA ALA A 122 -5.63 -11.65 3.52
C ALA A 122 -5.14 -11.23 4.92
N PRO A 123 -4.55 -10.03 5.06
CA PRO A 123 -4.05 -9.60 6.37
C PRO A 123 -5.22 -9.46 7.35
N ASP A 124 -4.98 -9.86 8.58
CA ASP A 124 -5.86 -9.63 9.71
C ASP A 124 -5.67 -8.19 10.22
N LEU A 125 -6.74 -7.57 10.74
CA LEU A 125 -6.67 -6.28 11.42
C LEU A 125 -5.62 -6.26 12.54
N ASP A 126 -5.41 -7.38 13.23
CA ASP A 126 -4.41 -7.53 14.29
C ASP A 126 -2.98 -7.39 13.79
N ARG A 127 -2.73 -7.72 12.53
CA ARG A 127 -1.40 -7.63 11.91
C ARG A 127 -1.07 -6.25 11.35
N LEU A 128 -2.04 -5.32 11.31
CA LEU A 128 -1.80 -3.96 10.84
C LEU A 128 -0.93 -3.14 11.81
N GLY A 129 -0.86 -3.54 13.09
CA GLY A 129 -0.10 -2.80 14.11
C GLY A 129 -0.82 -1.54 14.59
N LEU A 130 -2.12 -1.48 14.50
CA LEU A 130 -2.96 -0.41 15.04
C LEU A 130 -2.86 -0.36 16.57
N SER A 131 -2.92 0.84 17.14
CA SER A 131 -3.14 0.99 18.59
C SER A 131 -4.51 0.41 19.00
N ALA A 132 -4.69 0.08 20.27
CA ALA A 132 -5.97 -0.46 20.75
C ALA A 132 -7.14 0.48 20.45
N SER A 133 -6.96 1.80 20.66
CA SER A 133 -7.96 2.83 20.36
C SER A 133 -8.26 2.92 18.86
N ALA A 134 -7.23 2.92 18.02
CA ALA A 134 -7.39 2.96 16.57
C ALA A 134 -8.12 1.71 16.04
N ARG A 135 -7.77 0.54 16.57
CA ARG A 135 -8.44 -0.72 16.22
C ARG A 135 -9.90 -0.71 16.63
N GLN A 136 -10.20 -0.22 17.84
CA GLN A 136 -11.57 -0.11 18.33
C GLN A 136 -12.39 0.83 17.46
N ALA A 137 -11.86 2.02 17.12
CA ALA A 137 -12.54 3.00 16.27
C ALA A 137 -12.82 2.43 14.87
N LEU A 138 -11.83 1.77 14.27
CA LEU A 138 -12.02 1.10 12.98
C LEU A 138 -13.08 -0.02 13.07
N GLY A 139 -13.02 -0.84 14.13
CA GLY A 139 -14.02 -1.89 14.36
C GLY A 139 -15.42 -1.34 14.51
N GLN A 140 -15.61 -0.23 15.26
CA GLN A 140 -16.89 0.44 15.40
C GLN A 140 -17.40 1.03 14.07
N ALA A 141 -16.51 1.60 13.26
CA ALA A 141 -16.87 2.10 11.95
C ALA A 141 -17.32 0.97 11.00
N LEU A 142 -16.66 -0.20 11.04
CA LEU A 142 -17.02 -1.37 10.24
C LEU A 142 -18.36 -2.02 10.65
N GLN A 143 -18.81 -1.81 11.89
CA GLN A 143 -20.11 -2.27 12.36
C GLN A 143 -21.27 -1.37 11.97
N GLN A 144 -21.01 -0.16 11.44
CA GLN A 144 -22.07 0.73 11.00
C GLN A 144 -22.87 0.09 9.86
N PRO A 145 -24.19 0.27 9.83
CA PRO A 145 -25.00 -0.24 8.73
C PRO A 145 -24.73 0.51 7.42
N GLN A 146 -24.38 1.79 7.51
CA GLN A 146 -24.12 2.67 6.38
C GLN A 146 -23.09 3.75 6.71
N GLY A 147 -22.48 4.31 5.69
CA GLY A 147 -21.53 5.42 5.81
C GLY A 147 -20.27 5.18 5.02
N LEU A 148 -19.35 6.14 5.07
CA LEU A 148 -18.09 6.14 4.32
C LEU A 148 -16.91 5.95 5.26
N ILE A 149 -16.11 4.92 5.00
CA ILE A 149 -14.79 4.71 5.61
C ILE A 149 -13.73 5.01 4.54
N LEU A 150 -12.87 5.98 4.83
CA LEU A 150 -11.88 6.48 3.88
C LEU A 150 -10.47 6.18 4.37
N ILE A 151 -9.68 5.46 3.56
CA ILE A 151 -8.28 5.19 3.83
C ILE A 151 -7.41 6.00 2.87
N THR A 152 -6.49 6.80 3.40
CA THR A 152 -5.65 7.69 2.59
C THR A 152 -4.16 7.50 2.82
N GLY A 153 -3.37 7.93 1.85
CA GLY A 153 -1.91 7.85 1.86
C GLY A 153 -1.33 7.76 0.45
N PRO A 154 -0.03 7.93 0.29
CA PRO A 154 0.65 7.80 -1.00
C PRO A 154 0.60 6.36 -1.51
N THR A 155 1.08 6.16 -2.74
CA THR A 155 1.32 4.83 -3.29
C THR A 155 2.31 4.06 -2.41
N GLY A 156 2.01 2.80 -2.12
CA GLY A 156 2.84 1.97 -1.24
C GLY A 156 2.65 2.19 0.27
N ALA A 157 1.68 3.01 0.68
CA ALA A 157 1.35 3.19 2.10
C ALA A 157 0.61 1.99 2.73
N GLY A 158 0.23 0.98 1.95
CA GLY A 158 -0.47 -0.22 2.44
C GLY A 158 -2.00 -0.08 2.46
N LYS A 159 -2.59 0.88 1.76
CA LYS A 159 -4.04 1.13 1.73
C LYS A 159 -4.86 -0.12 1.34
N THR A 160 -4.47 -0.79 0.26
CA THR A 160 -5.15 -2.02 -0.21
C THR A 160 -5.08 -3.13 0.84
N THR A 161 -3.93 -3.26 1.51
CA THR A 161 -3.73 -4.23 2.60
C THR A 161 -4.71 -3.95 3.74
N THR A 162 -4.88 -2.68 4.13
CA THR A 162 -5.82 -2.27 5.18
C THR A 162 -7.27 -2.47 4.73
N LEU A 163 -7.64 -2.11 3.49
CA LEU A 163 -8.98 -2.39 2.95
C LEU A 163 -9.29 -3.88 2.98
N TYR A 164 -8.36 -4.72 2.54
CA TYR A 164 -8.57 -6.18 2.55
C TYR A 164 -8.68 -6.74 3.97
N ALA A 165 -7.93 -6.20 4.94
CA ALA A 165 -8.09 -6.54 6.35
C ALA A 165 -9.47 -6.13 6.88
N CYS A 166 -9.97 -4.95 6.49
CA CYS A 166 -11.33 -4.52 6.82
C CYS A 166 -12.38 -5.47 6.23
N LEU A 167 -12.27 -5.81 4.94
CA LEU A 167 -13.19 -6.75 4.28
C LEU A 167 -13.14 -8.15 4.91
N ALA A 168 -11.96 -8.62 5.30
CA ALA A 168 -11.79 -9.91 5.97
C ALA A 168 -12.43 -9.96 7.36
N ALA A 169 -12.52 -8.81 8.05
CA ALA A 169 -13.13 -8.67 9.37
C ALA A 169 -14.67 -8.60 9.34
N LEU A 170 -15.26 -8.36 8.15
CA LEU A 170 -16.70 -8.31 7.98
C LEU A 170 -17.31 -9.72 7.91
N ASP A 171 -18.53 -9.86 8.40
CA ASP A 171 -19.28 -11.13 8.28
C ASP A 171 -19.82 -11.31 6.84
N ARG A 172 -19.14 -12.15 6.08
CA ARG A 172 -19.46 -12.47 4.69
C ARG A 172 -20.63 -13.43 4.53
N HIS A 173 -21.15 -13.99 5.63
CA HIS A 173 -22.32 -14.89 5.59
C HIS A 173 -23.62 -14.11 5.68
N SER A 174 -23.63 -13.00 6.40
CA SER A 174 -24.82 -12.17 6.62
C SER A 174 -24.82 -10.88 5.80
N ARG A 175 -23.70 -10.51 5.16
CA ARG A 175 -23.57 -9.29 4.35
C ARG A 175 -23.13 -9.60 2.93
N HIS A 176 -23.82 -9.02 1.95
CA HIS A 176 -23.39 -9.03 0.55
C HIS A 176 -22.30 -7.98 0.34
N ILE A 177 -21.07 -8.44 0.13
CA ILE A 177 -19.89 -7.59 -0.05
C ILE A 177 -19.47 -7.63 -1.51
N ALA A 178 -19.39 -6.45 -2.14
CA ALA A 178 -18.94 -6.30 -3.51
C ALA A 178 -17.82 -5.25 -3.64
N THR A 179 -16.90 -5.47 -4.58
CA THR A 179 -15.77 -4.57 -4.80
C THR A 179 -15.62 -4.17 -6.26
N VAL A 180 -15.05 -2.98 -6.48
CA VAL A 180 -14.53 -2.53 -7.77
C VAL A 180 -13.09 -2.08 -7.61
N GLU A 181 -12.17 -2.65 -8.40
CA GLU A 181 -10.71 -2.54 -8.19
C GLU A 181 -9.96 -2.35 -9.51
N ASP A 182 -8.80 -1.68 -9.46
CA ASP A 182 -7.92 -1.46 -10.61
C ASP A 182 -6.45 -1.83 -10.31
N PRO A 183 -6.12 -3.10 -10.49
CA PRO A 183 -6.98 -4.28 -10.60
C PRO A 183 -7.21 -4.96 -9.24
N VAL A 184 -7.92 -6.10 -9.24
CA VAL A 184 -7.96 -7.02 -8.10
C VAL A 184 -6.55 -7.54 -7.83
N GLU A 185 -6.02 -7.22 -6.65
CA GLU A 185 -4.66 -7.65 -6.24
C GLU A 185 -4.65 -9.08 -5.69
N ARG A 186 -5.75 -9.48 -5.04
CA ARG A 186 -5.90 -10.77 -4.39
C ARG A 186 -7.37 -11.18 -4.39
N LEU A 187 -7.62 -12.47 -4.62
CA LEU A 187 -8.98 -13.01 -4.50
C LEU A 187 -9.33 -13.23 -3.03
N LEU A 188 -10.51 -12.75 -2.64
CA LEU A 188 -11.06 -12.91 -1.30
C LEU A 188 -12.27 -13.85 -1.37
N PRO A 189 -12.22 -15.03 -0.73
CA PRO A 189 -13.36 -15.96 -0.73
C PRO A 189 -14.62 -15.31 -0.14
N GLY A 190 -15.76 -15.49 -0.79
CA GLY A 190 -17.05 -14.97 -0.34
C GLY A 190 -17.28 -13.47 -0.61
N ILE A 191 -16.45 -12.84 -1.44
CA ILE A 191 -16.58 -11.43 -1.86
C ILE A 191 -16.68 -11.38 -3.38
N ASN A 192 -17.61 -10.59 -3.90
CA ASN A 192 -17.78 -10.36 -5.33
C ASN A 192 -16.85 -9.25 -5.80
N GLN A 193 -15.72 -9.61 -6.41
CA GLN A 193 -14.68 -8.66 -6.83
C GLN A 193 -14.73 -8.42 -8.34
N THR A 194 -14.87 -7.15 -8.74
CA THR A 194 -14.89 -6.73 -10.13
C THR A 194 -13.65 -5.91 -10.45
N ALA A 195 -12.87 -6.34 -11.46
CA ALA A 195 -11.77 -5.55 -11.99
C ALA A 195 -12.26 -4.58 -13.07
N VAL A 196 -11.85 -3.32 -13.01
CA VAL A 196 -12.11 -2.37 -14.11
C VAL A 196 -11.42 -2.82 -15.39
N GLN A 197 -12.05 -2.54 -16.54
CA GLN A 197 -11.55 -2.84 -17.87
C GLN A 197 -11.84 -1.64 -18.79
N PRO A 198 -11.02 -0.59 -18.78
CA PRO A 198 -11.29 0.65 -19.51
C PRO A 198 -11.43 0.45 -21.01
N ARG A 199 -10.78 -0.58 -21.57
CA ARG A 199 -10.85 -0.90 -23.03
C ARG A 199 -12.27 -1.22 -23.52
N ILE A 200 -13.14 -1.70 -22.63
CA ILE A 200 -14.54 -2.01 -22.95
C ILE A 200 -15.52 -1.08 -22.24
N GLY A 201 -15.05 0.05 -21.66
CA GLY A 201 -15.88 1.01 -20.96
C GLY A 201 -16.28 0.57 -19.54
N LEU A 202 -15.68 -0.47 -18.98
CA LEU A 202 -15.96 -0.93 -17.63
C LEU A 202 -15.03 -0.17 -16.65
N ASP A 203 -15.40 1.04 -16.27
CA ASP A 203 -14.71 1.92 -15.34
C ASP A 203 -15.31 1.87 -13.93
N PHE A 204 -14.73 2.61 -12.97
CA PHE A 204 -15.20 2.65 -11.58
C PHE A 204 -16.65 3.08 -11.47
N ALA A 205 -17.05 4.14 -12.18
CA ALA A 205 -18.41 4.69 -12.10
C ALA A 205 -19.45 3.73 -12.69
N SER A 206 -19.17 3.13 -13.85
CA SER A 206 -20.07 2.17 -14.50
C SER A 206 -20.28 0.90 -13.67
N VAL A 207 -19.18 0.36 -13.08
CA VAL A 207 -19.25 -0.81 -12.18
C VAL A 207 -20.02 -0.46 -10.92
N LEU A 208 -19.70 0.66 -10.25
CA LEU A 208 -20.38 1.06 -9.01
C LEU A 208 -21.86 1.26 -9.23
N ARG A 209 -22.26 1.89 -10.35
CA ARG A 209 -23.67 2.03 -10.76
C ARG A 209 -24.36 0.68 -10.97
N ALA A 210 -23.65 -0.32 -11.47
CA ALA A 210 -24.18 -1.67 -11.61
C ALA A 210 -24.29 -2.39 -10.26
N LEU A 211 -23.28 -2.26 -9.41
CA LEU A 211 -23.24 -2.89 -8.06
C LEU A 211 -24.40 -2.40 -7.18
N LEU A 212 -24.75 -1.11 -7.22
CA LEU A 212 -25.90 -0.55 -6.49
C LEU A 212 -27.25 -1.19 -6.84
N ARG A 213 -27.36 -1.94 -7.96
CA ARG A 213 -28.54 -2.71 -8.34
C ARG A 213 -28.44 -4.20 -8.02
N GLN A 214 -27.38 -4.60 -7.29
CA GLN A 214 -27.13 -6.00 -6.91
C GLN A 214 -27.38 -6.26 -5.42
N ASP A 215 -28.15 -5.37 -4.76
CA ASP A 215 -28.48 -5.47 -3.32
C ASP A 215 -27.25 -5.67 -2.42
N PRO A 216 -26.23 -4.79 -2.50
CA PRO A 216 -25.04 -4.91 -1.66
C PRO A 216 -25.27 -4.28 -0.30
N ASP A 217 -24.74 -4.87 0.76
CA ASP A 217 -24.64 -4.24 2.10
C ASP A 217 -23.35 -3.43 2.22
N VAL A 218 -22.26 -3.94 1.63
CA VAL A 218 -20.95 -3.34 1.71
C VAL A 218 -20.34 -3.19 0.32
N LEU A 219 -19.88 -1.99 0.01
CA LEU A 219 -19.17 -1.67 -1.22
C LEU A 219 -17.72 -1.29 -0.94
N MET A 220 -16.78 -1.85 -1.66
CA MET A 220 -15.41 -1.35 -1.65
C MET A 220 -15.07 -0.77 -3.02
N VAL A 221 -14.73 0.50 -3.05
CA VAL A 221 -14.24 1.21 -4.23
C VAL A 221 -12.73 1.37 -4.06
N GLY A 222 -11.95 0.71 -4.92
CA GLY A 222 -10.48 0.65 -4.79
C GLY A 222 -9.86 2.02 -4.59
N GLU A 223 -10.27 3.01 -5.39
CA GLU A 223 -9.88 4.40 -5.20
C GLU A 223 -10.87 5.39 -5.83
N ILE A 224 -10.94 6.59 -5.28
CA ILE A 224 -11.68 7.73 -5.85
C ILE A 224 -10.67 8.65 -6.55
N ARG A 225 -10.81 8.78 -7.88
CA ARG A 225 -9.94 9.66 -8.70
C ARG A 225 -10.65 10.91 -9.21
N ASP A 226 -11.96 10.82 -9.40
CA ASP A 226 -12.78 11.81 -10.09
C ASP A 226 -14.07 12.12 -9.33
N ARG A 227 -14.76 13.17 -9.78
CA ARG A 227 -15.98 13.67 -9.18
C ARG A 227 -17.14 12.66 -9.28
N GLU A 228 -17.27 11.94 -10.40
CA GLU A 228 -18.36 11.02 -10.62
C GLU A 228 -18.30 9.86 -9.63
N THR A 229 -17.13 9.22 -9.52
CA THR A 229 -16.88 8.14 -8.55
C THR A 229 -17.06 8.63 -7.10
N ALA A 230 -16.60 9.85 -6.78
CA ALA A 230 -16.78 10.45 -5.46
C ALA A 230 -18.26 10.63 -5.11
N SER A 231 -19.02 11.23 -6.02
CA SER A 231 -20.46 11.49 -5.84
C SER A 231 -21.23 10.20 -5.63
N MET A 232 -20.97 9.17 -6.44
CA MET A 232 -21.63 7.88 -6.33
C MET A 232 -21.28 7.14 -5.03
N ALA A 233 -20.02 7.18 -4.60
CA ALA A 233 -19.59 6.56 -3.34
C ALA A 233 -20.27 7.22 -2.13
N VAL A 234 -20.35 8.55 -2.10
CA VAL A 234 -21.04 9.30 -1.04
C VAL A 234 -22.54 9.02 -1.09
N GLN A 235 -23.18 9.06 -2.26
CA GLN A 235 -24.59 8.75 -2.41
C GLN A 235 -24.92 7.31 -1.95
N ALA A 236 -24.05 6.34 -2.26
CA ALA A 236 -24.22 4.97 -1.77
C ALA A 236 -24.18 4.93 -0.23
N ALA A 237 -23.23 5.68 0.38
CA ALA A 237 -23.10 5.78 1.82
C ALA A 237 -24.31 6.48 2.49
N GLU A 238 -24.99 7.39 1.80
CA GLU A 238 -26.23 8.03 2.27
C GLU A 238 -27.45 7.10 2.17
N THR A 239 -27.45 6.20 1.18
CA THR A 239 -28.61 5.39 0.83
C THR A 239 -28.59 3.97 1.40
N GLY A 240 -27.87 3.73 2.49
CA GLY A 240 -27.95 2.48 3.25
C GLY A 240 -26.77 1.53 3.09
N HIS A 241 -25.68 1.92 2.43
CA HIS A 241 -24.53 1.06 2.19
C HIS A 241 -23.31 1.48 3.05
N LEU A 242 -22.57 0.50 3.54
CA LEU A 242 -21.25 0.77 4.10
C LEU A 242 -20.21 0.81 2.96
N VAL A 243 -19.63 1.97 2.72
CA VAL A 243 -18.67 2.18 1.62
C VAL A 243 -17.24 2.30 2.18
N LEU A 244 -16.35 1.44 1.70
CA LEU A 244 -14.91 1.52 1.98
C LEU A 244 -14.19 1.99 0.73
N THR A 245 -13.29 2.98 0.86
CA THR A 245 -12.56 3.47 -0.32
C THR A 245 -11.20 4.06 0.03
N THR A 246 -10.40 4.37 -1.01
CA THR A 246 -9.14 5.08 -0.82
C THR A 246 -9.07 6.38 -1.59
N LEU A 247 -8.24 7.27 -1.07
CA LEU A 247 -7.79 8.51 -1.73
C LEU A 247 -6.27 8.65 -1.64
N HIS A 248 -5.72 9.52 -2.49
CA HIS A 248 -4.34 9.99 -2.37
C HIS A 248 -4.33 11.37 -1.68
N ALA A 249 -4.09 11.39 -0.37
CA ALA A 249 -3.91 12.62 0.41
C ALA A 249 -2.88 12.40 1.52
N GLY A 250 -2.32 13.48 2.04
CA GLY A 250 -1.24 13.48 3.02
C GLY A 250 -1.70 13.20 4.45
N SER A 251 -2.91 13.62 4.81
CA SER A 251 -3.51 13.50 6.14
C SER A 251 -5.00 13.21 6.07
N THR A 252 -5.63 12.97 7.18
CA THR A 252 -7.09 12.77 7.29
C THR A 252 -7.87 14.01 6.88
N VAL A 253 -7.44 15.18 7.32
CA VAL A 253 -8.08 16.46 6.98
C VAL A 253 -7.92 16.79 5.50
N GLU A 254 -6.74 16.53 4.93
CA GLU A 254 -6.50 16.72 3.50
C GLU A 254 -7.39 15.81 2.65
N ALA A 255 -7.68 14.59 3.12
CA ALA A 255 -8.58 13.67 2.43
C ALA A 255 -10.01 14.22 2.35
N LEU A 256 -10.54 14.81 3.42
CA LEU A 256 -11.83 15.51 3.41
C LEU A 256 -11.81 16.71 2.46
N THR A 257 -10.75 17.52 2.53
CA THR A 257 -10.55 18.67 1.63
C THR A 257 -10.50 18.21 0.17
N ARG A 258 -9.90 17.07 -0.12
CA ARG A 258 -9.86 16.50 -1.48
C ARG A 258 -11.25 16.12 -1.98
N LEU A 259 -12.09 15.49 -1.14
CA LEU A 259 -13.49 15.21 -1.49
C LEU A 259 -14.29 16.50 -1.73
N ARG A 260 -14.10 17.53 -0.93
CA ARG A 260 -14.67 18.87 -1.16
C ARG A 260 -14.27 19.43 -2.53
N HIS A 261 -12.98 19.34 -2.90
CA HIS A 261 -12.50 19.77 -4.22
C HIS A 261 -13.07 18.93 -5.38
N LEU A 262 -13.41 17.67 -5.13
CA LEU A 262 -14.14 16.84 -6.08
C LEU A 262 -15.63 17.20 -6.17
N GLY A 263 -16.09 18.21 -5.42
CA GLY A 263 -17.42 18.77 -5.49
C GLY A 263 -18.44 18.16 -4.54
N ILE A 264 -17.98 17.42 -3.51
CA ILE A 264 -18.85 16.89 -2.44
C ILE A 264 -19.07 18.01 -1.39
N PRO A 265 -20.33 18.37 -1.10
CA PRO A 265 -20.64 19.39 -0.09
C PRO A 265 -20.23 18.94 1.32
N ASP A 266 -19.86 19.92 2.16
CA ASP A 266 -19.38 19.67 3.53
C ASP A 266 -20.43 18.98 4.40
N TYR A 267 -21.71 19.32 4.24
CA TYR A 267 -22.78 18.69 5.02
C TYR A 267 -22.92 17.20 4.68
N GLN A 268 -22.72 16.80 3.40
CA GLN A 268 -22.74 15.40 3.01
C GLN A 268 -21.55 14.65 3.60
N LEU A 269 -20.35 15.26 3.59
CA LEU A 269 -19.18 14.66 4.22
C LEU A 269 -19.38 14.49 5.72
N ALA A 270 -19.95 15.49 6.40
CA ALA A 270 -20.23 15.46 7.83
C ALA A 270 -21.21 14.34 8.21
N ASP A 271 -22.21 14.08 7.38
CA ASP A 271 -23.22 13.05 7.63
C ASP A 271 -22.75 11.64 7.28
N THR A 272 -22.10 11.49 6.12
CA THR A 272 -21.76 10.18 5.57
C THR A 272 -20.43 9.60 6.09
N VAL A 273 -19.40 10.42 6.29
CA VAL A 273 -18.10 9.94 6.74
C VAL A 273 -18.18 9.44 8.17
N LYS A 274 -17.80 8.19 8.39
CA LYS A 274 -17.71 7.59 9.75
C LYS A 274 -16.28 7.58 10.26
N LEU A 275 -15.32 7.34 9.36
CA LEU A 275 -13.90 7.31 9.72
C LEU A 275 -13.04 7.72 8.52
N VAL A 276 -12.06 8.58 8.75
CA VAL A 276 -10.93 8.77 7.85
C VAL A 276 -9.68 8.25 8.52
N MET A 277 -8.90 7.44 7.81
CA MET A 277 -7.62 6.92 8.28
C MET A 277 -6.52 7.30 7.29
N ALA A 278 -5.55 8.09 7.72
CA ALA A 278 -4.32 8.30 6.97
C ALA A 278 -3.23 7.35 7.47
N GLN A 279 -2.46 6.78 6.54
CA GLN A 279 -1.45 5.80 6.89
C GLN A 279 -0.15 5.97 6.11
N ARG A 280 0.97 5.55 6.75
CA ARG A 280 2.30 5.41 6.16
C ARG A 280 2.95 4.13 6.63
N LEU A 281 3.95 3.68 5.89
CA LEU A 281 4.80 2.57 6.28
C LEU A 281 6.22 3.08 6.51
N LEU A 282 6.74 2.86 7.71
CA LEU A 282 8.12 3.08 8.08
C LEU A 282 8.89 1.75 8.09
N ARG A 283 10.18 1.77 7.77
CA ARG A 283 11.02 0.60 7.90
C ARG A 283 11.32 0.35 9.37
N ARG A 284 11.09 -0.87 9.83
CA ARG A 284 11.41 -1.27 11.19
C ARG A 284 12.91 -1.49 11.30
N LEU A 285 13.54 -0.97 12.34
CA LEU A 285 14.92 -1.27 12.68
C LEU A 285 15.08 -2.73 13.04
N CYS A 286 16.16 -3.34 12.57
CA CYS A 286 16.49 -4.71 12.91
C CYS A 286 16.78 -4.84 14.41
N ALA A 287 16.03 -5.69 15.11
CA ALA A 287 16.16 -5.87 16.54
C ALA A 287 17.56 -6.41 16.96
N ARG A 288 18.28 -7.10 16.02
CA ARG A 288 19.59 -7.69 16.30
C ARG A 288 20.75 -6.71 16.22
N CYS A 289 20.63 -5.64 15.39
CA CYS A 289 21.76 -4.77 15.12
C CYS A 289 21.48 -3.28 15.25
N ARG A 290 20.26 -2.88 15.64
CA ARG A 290 19.99 -1.47 15.96
C ARG A 290 20.87 -0.99 17.11
N GLN A 291 21.38 0.22 17.00
CA GLN A 291 22.24 0.81 18.04
C GLN A 291 21.60 2.06 18.64
N PRO A 292 21.67 2.24 19.98
CA PRO A 292 21.24 3.46 20.63
C PRO A 292 21.97 4.68 20.08
N GLN A 293 21.26 5.78 19.89
CA GLN A 293 21.82 7.04 19.41
C GLN A 293 22.32 7.85 20.61
N ALA A 294 23.60 7.76 20.92
CA ALA A 294 24.22 8.26 22.15
C ALA A 294 23.96 9.75 22.43
N ALA A 295 23.87 10.61 21.42
CA ALA A 295 23.67 12.05 21.59
C ALA A 295 22.27 12.43 22.10
N MET A 296 21.27 11.55 22.04
CA MET A 296 19.88 11.81 22.42
C MET A 296 19.40 10.97 23.60
N ALA A 297 20.20 10.00 24.05
CA ALA A 297 19.85 9.14 25.19
C ALA A 297 19.75 9.91 26.52
N LEU A 298 20.39 11.07 26.63
CA LEU A 298 20.38 11.90 27.83
C LEU A 298 19.06 12.67 28.07
N GLN A 299 18.23 12.86 27.04
CA GLN A 299 16.95 13.56 27.16
C GLN A 299 15.72 12.63 27.25
N ALA A 300 15.87 11.35 26.95
CA ALA A 300 14.77 10.39 26.84
C ALA A 300 14.51 9.55 28.11
N VAL A 301 15.10 9.91 29.26
CA VAL A 301 15.11 9.09 30.50
C VAL A 301 13.75 8.99 31.21
N ALA A 302 12.66 9.54 30.67
CA ALA A 302 11.40 9.59 31.41
C ALA A 302 10.33 8.56 31.04
N GLU A 303 10.40 7.85 29.91
CA GLU A 303 9.31 6.92 29.52
C GLU A 303 9.78 5.57 28.94
N THR A 304 9.72 4.54 29.76
CA THR A 304 9.37 3.10 29.51
C THR A 304 10.00 2.33 28.33
N SER A 305 11.02 2.74 27.62
CA SER A 305 11.68 1.88 26.65
C SER A 305 13.14 1.58 27.02
N ALA A 306 13.54 0.31 26.98
CA ALA A 306 14.88 -0.15 27.38
C ALA A 306 16.02 0.40 26.50
N HIS A 307 15.73 1.07 25.36
CA HIS A 307 16.76 1.41 24.39
C HIS A 307 16.79 2.88 23.92
N GLY A 308 15.70 3.67 24.09
CA GLY A 308 15.62 5.01 23.51
C GLY A 308 15.74 5.05 21.98
N PRO A 309 15.97 6.24 21.38
CA PRO A 309 16.17 6.38 19.94
C PRO A 309 17.34 5.56 19.41
N CYS A 310 17.13 4.84 18.31
CA CYS A 310 18.14 3.96 17.70
C CYS A 310 18.41 4.32 16.25
N MET A 311 19.58 3.91 15.76
CA MET A 311 20.00 4.00 14.36
C MET A 311 20.17 2.61 13.72
N ALA A 312 20.05 2.56 12.39
CA ALA A 312 20.32 1.37 11.61
C ALA A 312 21.83 1.12 11.50
N GLN A 313 22.29 -0.13 11.69
CA GLN A 313 23.68 -0.51 11.50
C GLN A 313 23.85 -1.47 10.32
N GLY A 314 23.12 -2.58 10.30
CA GLY A 314 23.24 -3.68 9.36
C GLY A 314 23.94 -4.89 9.96
N CYS A 315 23.45 -6.09 9.60
CA CYS A 315 24.04 -7.38 10.01
C CYS A 315 23.67 -8.49 9.01
N SER A 316 24.19 -9.69 9.22
CA SER A 316 23.91 -10.85 8.36
C SER A 316 22.44 -11.28 8.33
N ALA A 317 21.64 -10.92 9.35
CA ALA A 317 20.22 -11.27 9.44
C ALA A 317 19.28 -10.25 8.79
N CYS A 318 19.78 -9.04 8.49
CA CYS A 318 18.99 -7.98 7.89
C CYS A 318 19.76 -7.34 6.74
N ARG A 319 19.13 -6.38 6.04
CA ARG A 319 19.79 -5.51 5.06
C ARG A 319 19.71 -4.07 5.54
N ASP A 320 20.83 -3.36 5.51
CA ASP A 320 20.91 -1.94 5.85
C ASP A 320 20.31 -1.58 7.24
N GLY A 321 20.34 -2.52 8.18
CA GLY A 321 19.82 -2.31 9.53
C GLY A 321 18.30 -2.34 9.67
N HIS A 322 17.56 -2.79 8.64
CA HIS A 322 16.10 -2.83 8.67
C HIS A 322 15.56 -4.24 8.45
N ASP A 323 14.45 -4.55 9.12
CA ASP A 323 13.74 -5.83 9.03
C ASP A 323 12.22 -5.59 9.07
N GLY A 324 11.59 -5.68 7.90
CA GLY A 324 10.16 -5.44 7.73
C GLY A 324 9.76 -3.95 7.73
N ARG A 325 8.45 -3.75 7.86
CA ARG A 325 7.81 -2.43 7.92
C ARG A 325 6.84 -2.38 9.09
N VAL A 326 6.58 -1.17 9.59
CA VAL A 326 5.55 -0.89 10.60
C VAL A 326 4.64 0.24 10.09
N GLY A 327 3.34 0.07 10.29
CA GLY A 327 2.35 1.09 9.97
C GLY A 327 2.33 2.20 11.03
N ILE A 328 2.16 3.43 10.58
CA ILE A 328 1.73 4.57 11.41
C ILE A 328 0.40 5.07 10.87
N TYR A 329 -0.48 5.44 11.78
CA TYR A 329 -1.87 5.72 11.48
C TYR A 329 -2.33 6.99 12.17
N GLU A 330 -3.04 7.84 11.42
CA GLU A 330 -3.77 9.00 11.91
C GLU A 330 -5.24 8.74 11.64
N LEU A 331 -6.07 8.79 12.66
CA LEU A 331 -7.51 8.54 12.57
C LEU A 331 -8.31 9.81 12.87
N LEU A 332 -9.35 10.01 12.10
CA LEU A 332 -10.39 11.01 12.30
C LEU A 332 -11.74 10.29 12.31
N PRO A 333 -12.21 9.80 13.46
CA PRO A 333 -13.61 9.41 13.62
C PRO A 333 -14.49 10.66 13.51
N MET A 334 -15.47 10.63 12.60
CA MET A 334 -16.36 11.78 12.40
C MET A 334 -17.49 11.72 13.43
N ASP A 335 -17.24 12.30 14.61
CA ASP A 335 -18.26 12.50 15.61
C ASP A 335 -19.04 13.81 15.37
N ALA A 336 -20.10 14.03 16.12
CA ALA A 336 -20.94 15.23 15.99
C ALA A 336 -20.16 16.55 16.19
N ALA A 337 -19.13 16.54 17.05
CA ALA A 337 -18.33 17.73 17.33
C ALA A 337 -17.39 18.06 16.17
N LEU A 338 -16.74 17.04 15.58
CA LEU A 338 -15.89 17.23 14.39
C LEU A 338 -16.72 17.56 13.16
N ALA A 339 -17.90 16.92 12.98
CA ALA A 339 -18.83 17.21 11.89
C ALA A 339 -19.29 18.67 11.93
N ALA A 340 -19.69 19.17 13.11
CA ALA A 340 -20.07 20.57 13.31
C ALA A 340 -18.90 21.53 13.04
N ALA A 341 -17.69 21.20 13.51
CA ALA A 341 -16.50 22.00 13.27
C ALA A 341 -16.13 22.05 11.79
N TRP A 342 -16.25 20.92 11.07
CA TRP A 342 -16.03 20.84 9.64
C TRP A 342 -17.02 21.72 8.87
N CYS A 343 -18.33 21.60 9.16
CA CYS A 343 -19.38 22.41 8.53
C CYS A 343 -19.25 23.90 8.86
N ALA A 344 -18.72 24.24 10.04
CA ALA A 344 -18.42 25.63 10.43
C ALA A 344 -17.19 26.22 9.70
N GLY A 345 -16.49 25.41 8.89
CA GLY A 345 -15.33 25.86 8.13
C GLY A 345 -14.05 26.00 8.96
N LEU A 346 -13.92 25.23 10.08
CA LEU A 346 -12.69 25.20 10.83
C LEU A 346 -11.53 24.79 9.91
N ASP A 347 -10.42 25.48 10.01
CA ASP A 347 -9.24 25.23 9.18
C ASP A 347 -8.54 23.89 9.52
N SER A 348 -7.61 23.47 8.68
CA SER A 348 -6.91 22.19 8.88
C SER A 348 -6.15 22.14 10.20
N SER A 349 -5.58 23.25 10.66
CA SER A 349 -4.83 23.31 11.91
C SER A 349 -5.75 23.19 13.12
N GLY A 350 -6.90 23.85 13.09
CA GLY A 350 -7.91 23.75 14.12
C GLY A 350 -8.52 22.35 14.23
N LEU A 351 -8.78 21.69 13.09
CA LEU A 351 -9.26 20.31 13.09
C LEU A 351 -8.23 19.34 13.68
N GLN A 352 -6.95 19.50 13.31
CA GLN A 352 -5.88 18.69 13.87
C GLN A 352 -5.69 18.91 15.38
N ALA A 353 -5.80 20.15 15.84
CA ALA A 353 -5.75 20.44 17.27
C ALA A 353 -6.90 19.73 18.01
N ARG A 354 -8.11 19.78 17.47
CA ARG A 354 -9.27 19.11 18.05
C ARG A 354 -9.15 17.59 18.07
N MET A 355 -8.58 17.00 17.01
CA MET A 355 -8.26 15.57 17.00
C MET A 355 -7.31 15.19 18.13
N ARG A 356 -6.24 15.98 18.36
CA ARG A 356 -5.31 15.74 19.47
C ARG A 356 -5.98 15.89 20.84
N GLU A 357 -6.84 16.90 21.03
CA GLU A 357 -7.61 17.08 22.27
C GLU A 357 -8.51 15.86 22.56
N GLN A 358 -9.02 15.20 21.52
CA GLN A 358 -9.80 13.97 21.63
C GLN A 358 -8.93 12.70 21.78
N GLY A 359 -7.61 12.84 21.82
CA GLY A 359 -6.67 11.72 21.96
C GLY A 359 -6.31 11.01 20.66
N TRP A 360 -6.59 11.60 19.49
CA TRP A 360 -6.20 11.05 18.20
C TRP A 360 -4.86 11.62 17.76
N PRO A 361 -3.77 10.79 17.76
CA PRO A 361 -2.46 11.26 17.35
C PRO A 361 -2.41 11.49 15.84
N LEU A 362 -1.61 12.46 15.41
CA LEU A 362 -1.26 12.65 14.01
C LEU A 362 -0.15 11.67 13.60
N LEU A 363 0.08 11.54 12.29
CA LEU A 363 1.15 10.68 11.76
C LEU A 363 2.53 10.98 12.36
N ALA A 364 2.83 12.28 12.59
CA ALA A 364 4.10 12.70 13.18
C ALA A 364 4.22 12.29 14.67
N ASP A 365 3.10 12.31 15.41
CA ASP A 365 3.06 11.91 16.82
C ASP A 365 3.32 10.40 16.94
N GLU A 366 2.66 9.59 16.09
CA GLU A 366 2.87 8.13 16.01
C GLU A 366 4.31 7.76 15.60
N ALA A 367 4.85 8.45 14.59
CA ALA A 367 6.23 8.25 14.15
C ALA A 367 7.22 8.57 15.27
N THR A 368 6.99 9.69 16.01
CA THR A 368 7.82 10.08 17.14
C THR A 368 7.74 9.05 18.27
N ARG A 369 6.58 8.49 18.53
CA ARG A 369 6.38 7.43 19.53
C ARG A 369 7.21 6.19 19.20
N LEU A 370 7.18 5.72 17.93
CA LEU A 370 7.97 4.58 17.47
C LEU A 370 9.48 4.85 17.50
N TRP A 371 9.89 6.07 17.15
CA TRP A 371 11.28 6.50 17.22
C TRP A 371 11.81 6.50 18.66
N ARG A 372 11.07 7.04 19.61
CA ARG A 372 11.43 7.01 21.04
C ARG A 372 11.56 5.59 21.57
N ARG A 373 10.84 4.61 21.00
CA ARG A 373 10.98 3.18 21.32
C ARG A 373 12.14 2.49 20.62
N GLY A 374 12.86 3.21 19.74
CA GLY A 374 13.93 2.64 18.95
C GLY A 374 13.46 1.60 17.92
N GLU A 375 12.19 1.69 17.48
CA GLU A 375 11.62 0.77 16.48
C GLU A 375 11.87 1.26 15.05
N VAL A 376 12.02 2.58 14.87
CA VAL A 376 12.28 3.23 13.57
C VAL A 376 13.38 4.28 13.71
N SER A 377 14.06 4.63 12.62
CA SER A 377 15.09 5.67 12.63
C SER A 377 14.53 7.05 12.30
N SER A 378 15.18 8.11 12.76
CA SER A 378 14.86 9.50 12.38
C SER A 378 14.98 9.75 10.88
N ASP A 379 15.92 9.09 10.21
CA ASP A 379 16.14 9.23 8.78
C ASP A 379 15.00 8.60 7.97
N ASP A 380 14.41 7.50 8.46
CA ASP A 380 13.26 6.89 7.79
C ASP A 380 11.99 7.74 7.98
N ILE A 381 11.83 8.37 9.14
CA ILE A 381 10.76 9.33 9.39
C ILE A 381 10.90 10.54 8.45
N LEU A 382 12.08 11.12 8.36
CA LEU A 382 12.35 12.24 7.44
C LEU A 382 12.04 11.86 5.99
N ARG A 383 12.44 10.66 5.57
CA ARG A 383 12.17 10.15 4.22
C ARG A 383 10.69 10.02 3.91
N VAL A 384 9.86 9.64 4.89
CA VAL A 384 8.44 9.32 4.70
C VAL A 384 7.52 10.49 4.98
N LEU A 385 7.82 11.29 6.00
CA LEU A 385 6.99 12.43 6.44
C LEU A 385 7.55 13.79 6.02
N GLY A 386 8.81 13.86 5.54
CA GLY A 386 9.44 15.12 5.15
C GLY A 386 9.92 15.97 6.34
N SER A 387 9.75 15.49 7.57
CA SER A 387 10.18 16.16 8.80
C SER A 387 10.84 15.16 9.76
N ARG A 388 11.74 15.65 10.61
CA ARG A 388 12.31 14.84 11.69
C ARG A 388 11.34 14.75 12.86
N PRO A 389 11.43 13.68 13.69
CA PRO A 389 10.65 13.60 14.91
C PRO A 389 10.97 14.79 15.84
N ALA A 390 9.96 15.29 16.53
CA ALA A 390 10.16 16.30 17.58
C ALA A 390 10.88 15.65 18.77
N CYS A 391 11.92 16.33 19.27
CA CYS A 391 12.65 15.94 20.47
C CYS A 391 11.82 16.08 21.73
#